data_907c38a1cddfabab8fbf8079eb8f80ce
#
_entry.id   907c38a1cddfabab8fbf8079eb8f80ce
#
_cell.length_a   1.000
_cell.length_b   1.000
_cell.length_c   1.000
_cell.angle_alpha   90.00
_cell.angle_beta   90.00
_cell.angle_gamma   90.00
#
_symmetry.space_group_name_H-M   'P 1'
#
loop_
_entity.id
_entity.type
_entity.pdbx_description
1 polymer ?
#
loop_
_entity_poly.entity_id
_entity_poly.type
_entity_poly.pdbx_seq_one_letter_code
_entity_poly.pdbx_strand_id
1 'polypeptide(L)'
;AFAPLHLPSAIQGLEAVAFRVAPNPNLPPAPLEALSGGELSRVALALALLTGTEAPTVVFDEVDAGVGGETAWRLAERLKRLAERRQVLVVTHLPQVAAVAQRHFRVTKTPEGVRVEPLAGEARVQEIARLLSGAYTQAALAHARELLEAQGAL
;
A
#
# COMPACT_ATOMS: atom_id res chain seq x y z
N ALA A 1 1.46 10.82 14.67
CA ALA A 1 0.65 11.58 15.61
C ALA A 1 0.20 12.85 14.90
N PHE A 2 -1.13 13.09 14.84
CA PHE A 2 -1.64 14.37 14.34
C PHE A 2 -1.50 15.39 15.46
N ALA A 3 -0.66 16.40 15.27
CA ALA A 3 -0.66 17.55 16.17
C ALA A 3 -1.89 18.41 15.83
N PRO A 4 -2.67 18.86 16.83
CA PRO A 4 -3.76 19.78 16.58
C PRO A 4 -3.21 21.06 15.98
N LEU A 5 -3.71 21.46 14.84
CA LEU A 5 -3.40 22.72 14.20
C LEU A 5 -4.13 23.82 14.99
N HIS A 6 -3.40 24.70 15.65
CA HIS A 6 -3.98 25.96 16.12
C HIS A 6 -4.16 26.88 14.91
N LEU A 7 -5.36 26.86 14.36
CA LEU A 7 -5.77 27.85 13.36
C LEU A 7 -6.15 29.16 14.09
N PRO A 8 -5.66 30.33 13.67
CA PRO A 8 -6.17 31.57 14.16
C PRO A 8 -7.67 31.65 13.80
N SER A 9 -8.49 32.05 14.76
CA SER A 9 -9.93 32.22 14.56
C SER A 9 -10.16 33.14 13.37
N ALA A 10 -10.63 32.59 12.26
CA ALA A 10 -10.94 33.38 11.08
C ALA A 10 -12.27 34.12 11.34
N ILE A 11 -12.20 35.44 11.31
CA ILE A 11 -13.33 36.34 11.50
C ILE A 11 -14.25 36.28 10.30
N GLN A 12 -14.57 35.28 9.66
CA GLN A 12 -15.56 35.21 8.57
C GLN A 12 -15.63 33.84 7.84
N GLY A 13 -15.34 32.73 8.49
CA GLY A 13 -15.62 31.42 7.90
C GLY A 13 -14.78 31.03 6.68
N LEU A 14 -13.67 31.71 6.43
CA LEU A 14 -12.65 31.32 5.45
C LEU A 14 -11.47 30.68 6.15
N GLU A 15 -11.69 29.51 6.71
CA GLU A 15 -10.64 28.73 7.33
C GLU A 15 -9.92 27.88 6.29
N ALA A 16 -8.62 28.03 6.19
CA ALA A 16 -7.77 27.12 5.42
C ALA A 16 -7.31 25.99 6.34
N VAL A 17 -7.67 24.75 6.02
CA VAL A 17 -7.15 23.56 6.69
C VAL A 17 -5.89 23.12 5.98
N ALA A 18 -4.77 23.03 6.72
CA ALA A 18 -3.52 22.51 6.19
C ALA A 18 -3.09 21.27 7.00
N PHE A 19 -2.78 20.19 6.32
CA PHE A 19 -2.20 19.01 6.93
C PHE A 19 -0.68 19.17 7.04
N ARG A 20 -0.14 18.87 8.22
CA ARG A 20 1.30 18.74 8.44
C ARG A 20 1.57 17.34 8.98
N VAL A 21 2.53 16.64 8.40
CA VAL A 21 2.83 15.24 8.69
C VAL A 21 4.30 15.10 9.09
N ALA A 22 4.54 14.38 10.18
CA ALA A 22 5.85 13.89 10.54
C ALA A 22 5.98 12.43 10.07
N PRO A 23 6.70 12.16 8.97
CA PRO A 23 6.87 10.80 8.47
C PRO A 23 7.63 9.90 9.45
N ASN A 24 8.46 10.53 10.28
CA ASN A 24 9.24 9.89 11.32
C ASN A 24 9.02 10.67 12.63
N PRO A 25 8.83 9.98 13.79
CA PRO A 25 8.66 10.65 15.09
C PRO A 25 9.78 11.61 15.47
N ASN A 26 10.97 11.45 14.90
CA ASN A 26 12.15 12.28 15.15
C ASN A 26 12.26 13.50 14.21
N LEU A 27 11.34 13.65 13.27
CA LEU A 27 11.32 14.77 12.33
C LEU A 27 10.17 15.73 12.66
N PRO A 28 10.37 17.05 12.46
CA PRO A 28 9.29 18.01 12.63
C PRO A 28 8.20 17.79 11.57
N PRO A 29 6.93 18.09 11.89
CA PRO A 29 5.85 18.03 10.90
C PRO A 29 6.11 18.97 9.72
N ALA A 30 6.04 18.42 8.50
CA ALA A 30 6.21 19.11 7.24
C ALA A 30 4.87 19.26 6.49
N PRO A 31 4.72 20.25 5.61
CA PRO A 31 3.55 20.35 4.74
C PRO A 31 3.51 19.19 3.74
N LEU A 32 2.33 18.88 3.18
CA LEU A 32 2.16 17.72 2.27
C LEU A 32 3.05 17.80 1.04
N GLU A 33 3.32 19.00 0.55
CA GLU A 33 4.15 19.26 -0.63
C GLU A 33 5.64 18.88 -0.43
N ALA A 34 6.06 18.74 0.82
CA ALA A 34 7.43 18.32 1.18
C ALA A 34 7.58 16.79 1.34
N LEU A 35 6.48 16.04 1.25
CA LEU A 35 6.48 14.60 1.39
C LEU A 35 6.86 13.91 0.07
N SER A 36 7.49 12.74 0.19
CA SER A 36 7.70 11.84 -0.96
C SER A 36 6.37 11.24 -1.44
N GLY A 37 6.33 10.73 -2.68
CA GLY A 37 5.15 10.07 -3.24
C GLY A 37 4.63 8.94 -2.36
N GLY A 38 5.52 8.10 -1.84
CA GLY A 38 5.13 7.02 -0.92
C GLY A 38 4.56 7.51 0.41
N GLU A 39 5.10 8.60 0.96
CA GLU A 39 4.57 9.22 2.18
C GLU A 39 3.18 9.81 1.94
N LEU A 40 2.98 10.50 0.81
CA LEU A 40 1.69 11.03 0.40
C LEU A 40 0.65 9.91 0.20
N SER A 41 1.03 8.82 -0.47
CA SER A 41 0.16 7.66 -0.67
C SER A 41 -0.27 7.03 0.66
N ARG A 42 0.64 6.96 1.65
CA ARG A 42 0.31 6.49 3.01
C ARG A 42 -0.59 7.45 3.78
N VAL A 43 -0.43 8.76 3.61
CA VAL A 43 -1.36 9.76 4.17
C VAL A 43 -2.74 9.61 3.56
N ALA A 44 -2.83 9.45 2.23
CA ALA A 44 -4.10 9.21 1.53
C ALA A 44 -4.79 7.94 2.02
N LEU A 45 -4.04 6.85 2.23
CA LEU A 45 -4.56 5.61 2.82
C LEU A 45 -5.11 5.84 4.23
N ALA A 46 -4.38 6.56 5.07
CA ALA A 46 -4.82 6.86 6.44
C ALA A 46 -6.12 7.69 6.44
N LEU A 47 -6.22 8.70 5.58
CA LEU A 47 -7.42 9.50 5.42
C LEU A 47 -8.60 8.66 4.91
N ALA A 48 -8.39 7.82 3.89
CA ALA A 48 -9.42 6.94 3.35
C ALA A 48 -9.98 5.96 4.40
N LEU A 49 -9.13 5.50 5.32
CA LEU A 49 -9.54 4.63 6.44
C LEU A 49 -10.32 5.38 7.52
N LEU A 50 -9.97 6.64 7.79
CA LEU A 50 -10.56 7.44 8.87
C LEU A 50 -11.88 8.11 8.47
N THR A 51 -11.90 8.74 7.31
CA THR A 51 -13.06 9.55 6.90
C THR A 51 -14.05 8.76 6.05
N GLY A 52 -13.63 7.62 5.52
CA GLY A 52 -14.31 6.97 4.42
C GLY A 52 -14.19 7.82 3.14
N THR A 53 -14.03 7.20 2.00
CA THR A 53 -14.11 7.89 0.72
C THR A 53 -15.40 7.44 0.03
N GLU A 54 -16.07 8.32 -0.67
CA GLU A 54 -17.26 7.97 -1.48
C GLU A 54 -16.86 7.24 -2.78
N ALA A 55 -15.58 7.31 -3.17
CA ALA A 55 -15.09 6.65 -4.36
C ALA A 55 -15.22 5.12 -4.24
N PRO A 56 -15.87 4.44 -5.20
CA PRO A 56 -16.03 2.99 -5.18
C PRO A 56 -14.71 2.26 -5.43
N THR A 57 -13.75 2.91 -6.10
CA THR A 57 -12.41 2.38 -6.41
C THR A 57 -11.35 3.37 -5.96
N VAL A 58 -10.33 2.87 -5.29
CA VAL A 58 -9.15 3.66 -4.87
C VAL A 58 -7.89 2.99 -5.43
N VAL A 59 -6.98 3.81 -5.94
CA VAL A 59 -5.71 3.35 -6.51
C VAL A 59 -4.56 3.89 -5.66
N PHE A 60 -3.65 3.02 -5.27
CA PHE A 60 -2.42 3.37 -4.57
C PHE A 60 -1.22 2.97 -5.42
N ASP A 61 -0.40 3.96 -5.74
CA ASP A 61 0.90 3.77 -6.36
C ASP A 61 1.99 4.23 -5.37
N GLU A 62 3.12 3.53 -5.35
CA GLU A 62 4.26 3.79 -4.46
C GLU A 62 3.95 3.79 -2.95
N VAL A 63 2.78 3.29 -2.52
CA VAL A 63 2.39 3.28 -1.09
C VAL A 63 3.38 2.50 -0.21
N ASP A 64 4.11 1.59 -0.80
CA ASP A 64 5.12 0.72 -0.19
C ASP A 64 6.57 1.24 -0.35
N ALA A 65 6.77 2.41 -0.96
CA ALA A 65 8.09 3.01 -1.10
C ALA A 65 8.75 3.26 0.27
N GLY A 66 9.95 2.71 0.46
CA GLY A 66 10.70 2.80 1.72
C GLY A 66 10.11 2.00 2.89
N VAL A 67 9.16 1.09 2.62
CA VAL A 67 8.53 0.22 3.60
C VAL A 67 9.15 -1.18 3.54
N GLY A 68 9.38 -1.80 4.70
CA GLY A 68 9.89 -3.17 4.80
C GLY A 68 9.61 -3.80 6.16
N GLY A 69 9.99 -5.05 6.32
CA GLY A 69 9.87 -5.78 7.59
C GLY A 69 8.44 -5.81 8.15
N GLU A 70 8.30 -5.55 9.44
CA GLU A 70 7.00 -5.53 10.14
C GLU A 70 6.05 -4.45 9.61
N THR A 71 6.59 -3.31 9.17
CA THR A 71 5.78 -2.22 8.62
C THR A 71 5.08 -2.62 7.33
N ALA A 72 5.67 -3.51 6.52
CA ALA A 72 5.04 -4.06 5.32
C ALA A 72 3.77 -4.86 5.64
N TRP A 73 3.78 -5.63 6.72
CA TRP A 73 2.59 -6.35 7.19
C TRP A 73 1.50 -5.41 7.68
N ARG A 74 1.86 -4.39 8.44
CA ARG A 74 0.90 -3.38 8.90
C ARG A 74 0.27 -2.63 7.72
N LEU A 75 1.04 -2.33 6.68
CA LEU A 75 0.53 -1.73 5.45
C LEU A 75 -0.45 -2.67 4.75
N ALA A 76 -0.07 -3.94 4.56
CA ALA A 76 -0.92 -4.97 3.94
C ALA A 76 -2.26 -5.12 4.66
N GLU A 77 -2.27 -5.18 6.00
CA GLU A 77 -3.49 -5.24 6.80
C GLU A 77 -4.39 -4.01 6.62
N ARG A 78 -3.82 -2.81 6.54
CA ARG A 78 -4.57 -1.57 6.32
C ARG A 78 -5.23 -1.55 4.94
N LEU A 79 -4.50 -1.99 3.91
CA LEU A 79 -5.04 -2.11 2.56
C LEU A 79 -6.15 -3.17 2.48
N LYS A 80 -5.95 -4.34 3.11
CA LYS A 80 -6.96 -5.40 3.22
C LYS A 80 -8.24 -4.88 3.88
N ARG A 81 -8.12 -4.15 4.99
CA ARG A 81 -9.25 -3.55 5.70
C ARG A 81 -10.01 -2.53 4.84
N LEU A 82 -9.30 -1.72 4.05
CA LEU A 82 -9.94 -0.78 3.13
C LEU A 82 -10.70 -1.54 2.02
N ALA A 83 -10.15 -2.67 1.55
CA ALA A 83 -10.73 -3.50 0.52
C ALA A 83 -12.01 -4.25 0.94
N GLU A 84 -12.34 -4.32 2.23
CA GLU A 84 -13.61 -4.88 2.72
C GLU A 84 -14.83 -4.06 2.27
N ARG A 85 -14.62 -2.78 1.97
CA ARG A 85 -15.71 -1.84 1.70
C ARG A 85 -15.69 -1.25 0.30
N ARG A 86 -14.60 -1.45 -0.46
CA ARG A 86 -14.41 -0.86 -1.79
C ARG A 86 -13.35 -1.60 -2.60
N GLN A 87 -13.32 -1.35 -3.88
CA GLN A 87 -12.24 -1.85 -4.70
C GLN A 87 -10.94 -1.08 -4.41
N VAL A 88 -9.86 -1.81 -4.14
CA VAL A 88 -8.53 -1.24 -3.91
C VAL A 88 -7.57 -1.83 -4.94
N LEU A 89 -6.97 -0.97 -5.74
CA LEU A 89 -5.90 -1.32 -6.67
C LEU A 89 -4.57 -0.82 -6.09
N VAL A 90 -3.57 -1.70 -6.03
CA VAL A 90 -2.26 -1.35 -5.47
C VAL A 90 -1.17 -1.80 -6.42
N VAL A 91 -0.25 -0.90 -6.75
CA VAL A 91 1.02 -1.25 -7.38
C VAL A 91 2.03 -1.46 -6.27
N THR A 92 2.63 -2.64 -6.20
CA THR A 92 3.52 -3.04 -5.09
C THR A 92 4.64 -3.96 -5.54
N HIS A 93 5.75 -3.87 -4.84
CA HIS A 93 6.86 -4.83 -4.91
C HIS A 93 6.98 -5.68 -3.64
N LEU A 94 6.12 -5.45 -2.64
CA LEU A 94 6.16 -6.16 -1.37
C LEU A 94 5.36 -7.46 -1.44
N PRO A 95 5.98 -8.62 -1.13
CA PRO A 95 5.28 -9.90 -1.08
C PRO A 95 4.15 -9.92 -0.06
N GLN A 96 4.27 -9.21 1.07
CA GLN A 96 3.25 -9.10 2.10
C GLN A 96 1.97 -8.46 1.55
N VAL A 97 2.10 -7.38 0.78
CA VAL A 97 0.96 -6.69 0.16
C VAL A 97 0.34 -7.54 -0.94
N ALA A 98 1.17 -8.16 -1.78
CA ALA A 98 0.69 -9.05 -2.83
C ALA A 98 -0.01 -10.31 -2.29
N ALA A 99 0.44 -10.85 -1.14
CA ALA A 99 -0.14 -12.04 -0.54
C ALA A 99 -1.56 -11.82 0.03
N VAL A 100 -1.88 -10.63 0.55
CA VAL A 100 -3.22 -10.34 1.10
C VAL A 100 -4.24 -9.98 0.01
N ALA A 101 -3.82 -9.77 -1.23
CA ALA A 101 -4.70 -9.39 -2.32
C ALA A 101 -5.66 -10.53 -2.71
N GLN A 102 -6.92 -10.20 -3.00
CA GLN A 102 -7.90 -11.15 -3.52
C GLN A 102 -7.59 -11.55 -4.97
N ARG A 103 -7.04 -10.63 -5.75
CA ARG A 103 -6.56 -10.84 -7.13
C ARG A 103 -5.16 -10.29 -7.28
N HIS A 104 -4.31 -11.05 -7.95
CA HIS A 104 -2.94 -10.68 -8.22
C HIS A 104 -2.72 -10.61 -9.73
N PHE A 105 -2.13 -9.52 -10.19
CA PHE A 105 -1.75 -9.33 -11.60
C PHE A 105 -0.25 -9.09 -11.67
N ARG A 106 0.41 -9.76 -12.60
CA ARG A 106 1.80 -9.49 -12.93
C ARG A 106 1.87 -8.53 -14.11
N VAL A 107 2.69 -7.49 -13.96
CA VAL A 107 2.99 -6.55 -15.03
C VAL A 107 4.41 -6.82 -15.53
N THR A 108 4.55 -7.11 -16.81
CA THR A 108 5.83 -7.43 -17.45
C THR A 108 6.06 -6.49 -18.63
N LYS A 109 7.25 -5.92 -18.70
CA LYS A 109 7.70 -5.19 -19.90
C LYS A 109 8.22 -6.18 -20.93
N THR A 110 7.71 -6.09 -22.16
CA THR A 110 8.17 -6.86 -23.32
C THR A 110 8.66 -5.90 -24.41
N PRO A 111 9.40 -6.38 -25.41
CA PRO A 111 9.79 -5.55 -26.56
C PRO A 111 8.61 -4.89 -27.28
N GLU A 112 7.45 -5.57 -27.28
CA GLU A 112 6.21 -5.12 -27.92
C GLU A 112 5.37 -4.19 -27.03
N GLY A 113 5.74 -3.99 -25.73
CA GLY A 113 5.02 -3.12 -24.81
C GLY A 113 4.90 -3.68 -23.40
N VAL A 114 3.75 -3.43 -22.77
CA VAL A 114 3.47 -3.89 -21.41
C VAL A 114 2.40 -4.98 -21.44
N ARG A 115 2.69 -6.11 -20.80
CA ARG A 115 1.75 -7.21 -20.62
C ARG A 115 1.26 -7.27 -19.18
N VAL A 116 -0.05 -7.41 -18.99
CA VAL A 116 -0.70 -7.59 -17.70
C VAL A 116 -1.42 -8.94 -17.71
N GLU A 117 -1.10 -9.78 -16.74
CA GLU A 117 -1.69 -11.14 -16.66
C GLU A 117 -2.16 -11.45 -15.24
N PRO A 118 -3.36 -12.03 -15.08
CA PRO A 118 -3.84 -12.48 -13.78
C PRO A 118 -3.05 -13.72 -13.33
N LEU A 119 -2.73 -13.79 -12.04
CA LEU A 119 -2.03 -14.91 -11.44
C LEU A 119 -2.95 -15.65 -10.46
N ALA A 120 -2.94 -16.99 -10.54
CA ALA A 120 -3.65 -17.87 -9.62
C ALA A 120 -2.85 -19.15 -9.38
N GLY A 121 -3.14 -19.87 -8.29
CA GLY A 121 -2.51 -21.13 -7.96
C GLY A 121 -0.98 -21.05 -7.97
N GLU A 122 -0.33 -22.00 -8.62
CA GLU A 122 1.14 -22.10 -8.65
C GLU A 122 1.83 -20.90 -9.29
N ALA A 123 1.24 -20.25 -10.30
CA ALA A 123 1.80 -19.04 -10.90
C ALA A 123 1.86 -17.89 -9.88
N ARG A 124 0.89 -17.79 -8.97
CA ARG A 124 0.87 -16.83 -7.88
C ARG A 124 1.94 -17.16 -6.84
N VAL A 125 2.10 -18.42 -6.47
CA VAL A 125 3.16 -18.88 -5.57
C VAL A 125 4.55 -18.50 -6.11
N GLN A 126 4.80 -18.76 -7.40
CA GLN A 126 6.05 -18.41 -8.04
C GLN A 126 6.33 -16.91 -8.01
N GLU A 127 5.33 -16.07 -8.26
CA GLU A 127 5.50 -14.62 -8.22
C GLU A 127 5.78 -14.13 -6.80
N ILE A 128 5.09 -14.64 -5.78
CA ILE A 128 5.38 -14.33 -4.37
C ILE A 128 6.80 -14.78 -4.00
N ALA A 129 7.24 -15.97 -4.42
CA ALA A 129 8.61 -16.44 -4.20
C ALA A 129 9.65 -15.51 -4.84
N ARG A 130 9.38 -15.05 -6.07
CA ARG A 130 10.21 -14.06 -6.76
C ARG A 130 10.30 -12.73 -6.00
N LEU A 131 9.19 -12.23 -5.48
CA LEU A 131 9.14 -11.00 -4.68
C LEU A 131 9.89 -11.16 -3.34
N LEU A 132 9.88 -12.36 -2.74
CA LEU A 132 10.57 -12.66 -1.47
C LEU A 132 12.08 -12.69 -1.60
N SER A 133 12.60 -13.32 -2.66
CA SER A 133 14.03 -13.67 -2.75
C SER A 133 14.69 -13.38 -4.09
N GLY A 134 13.93 -12.93 -5.10
CA GLY A 134 14.41 -12.77 -6.47
C GLY A 134 14.65 -14.12 -7.20
N ALA A 135 14.36 -15.26 -6.58
CA ALA A 135 14.66 -16.59 -7.10
C ALA A 135 13.52 -17.59 -6.84
N TYR A 136 13.52 -18.70 -7.61
CA TYR A 136 12.53 -19.77 -7.50
C TYR A 136 13.12 -21.00 -6.75
N THR A 137 13.79 -20.78 -5.63
CA THR A 137 14.32 -21.87 -4.80
C THR A 137 13.20 -22.62 -4.09
N GLN A 138 13.41 -23.89 -3.73
CA GLN A 138 12.43 -24.67 -2.98
C GLN A 138 12.03 -23.99 -1.67
N ALA A 139 13.00 -23.39 -0.97
CA ALA A 139 12.74 -22.64 0.27
C ALA A 139 11.85 -21.39 0.01
N ALA A 140 12.10 -20.64 -1.06
CA ALA A 140 11.30 -19.48 -1.42
C ALA A 140 9.88 -19.89 -1.82
N LEU A 141 9.70 -20.97 -2.56
CA LEU A 141 8.41 -21.52 -2.94
C LEU A 141 7.62 -22.01 -1.72
N ALA A 142 8.28 -22.73 -0.79
CA ALA A 142 7.64 -23.17 0.45
C ALA A 142 7.16 -21.97 1.28
N HIS A 143 8.02 -20.98 1.49
CA HIS A 143 7.66 -19.77 2.22
C HIS A 143 6.52 -18.99 1.52
N ALA A 144 6.53 -18.90 0.19
CA ALA A 144 5.46 -18.27 -0.56
C ALA A 144 4.10 -18.97 -0.37
N ARG A 145 4.10 -20.32 -0.35
CA ARG A 145 2.88 -21.10 -0.05
C ARG A 145 2.36 -20.83 1.35
N GLU A 146 3.23 -20.91 2.36
CA GLU A 146 2.88 -20.60 3.76
C GLU A 146 2.24 -19.21 3.89
N LEU A 147 2.80 -18.21 3.22
CA LEU A 147 2.27 -16.84 3.24
C LEU A 147 0.86 -16.77 2.63
N LEU A 148 0.65 -17.43 1.48
CA LEU A 148 -0.64 -17.41 0.79
C LEU A 148 -1.70 -18.21 1.55
N GLU A 149 -1.35 -19.38 2.10
CA GLU A 149 -2.23 -20.20 2.93
C GLU A 149 -2.68 -19.46 4.19
N ALA A 150 -1.75 -18.78 4.88
CA ALA A 150 -2.05 -17.95 6.05
C ALA A 150 -3.05 -16.82 5.76
N GLN A 151 -3.17 -16.41 4.50
CA GLN A 151 -4.12 -15.38 4.07
C GLN A 151 -5.40 -15.97 3.46
N GLY A 152 -5.53 -17.30 3.34
CA GLY A 152 -6.65 -17.97 2.66
C GLY A 152 -6.69 -17.65 1.16
N ALA A 153 -5.50 -17.48 0.55
CA ALA A 153 -5.35 -16.98 -0.80
C ALA A 153 -4.82 -18.04 -1.81
N LEU A 154 -4.79 -19.32 -1.38
CA LEU A 154 -4.59 -20.52 -2.19
C LEU A 154 -5.85 -21.34 -2.26
#